data_338344beef8765420c49a676bfc6768e
#
_entry.id   338344beef8765420c49a676bfc6768e
#
_cell.length_a   1.000
_cell.length_b   1.000
_cell.length_c   1.000
_cell.angle_alpha   90.00
_cell.angle_beta   90.00
_cell.angle_gamma   90.00
#
_symmetry.space_group_name_H-M   'P 1'
#
loop_
_entity.id
_entity.type
_entity.pdbx_description
1 polymer ?
#
loop_
_entity_poly.entity_id
_entity_poly.type
_entity_poly.pdbx_seq_one_letter_code
_entity_poly.pdbx_strand_id
1 'polypeptide(L)'
;MQLAFAQLQNHLGKGLRSLYTLHGDEPLQQQEAADAIRAAARAQGYTERSSYTVAGAHFDWSEVLAAGGSLSLFAERQIVEVRIPSGKPGKEGSPAIQQLAQAAVGNDSTLTIFILPRLDKATRTGAWFTALEQQGVTIALEPVERQALPAWIAQRLQQRGQRVAAGEEGQRTLQFFADR
;
A
#
# COMPACT_ATOMS: atom_id res chain seq x y z
N MET A 1 -8.44 -5.68 -7.31
CA MET A 1 -7.41 -5.71 -8.40
C MET A 1 -6.04 -5.92 -7.79
N GLN A 2 -5.31 -6.93 -8.23
CA GLN A 2 -3.92 -7.15 -7.80
C GLN A 2 -2.96 -6.36 -8.70
N LEU A 3 -1.94 -5.75 -8.10
CA LEU A 3 -0.96 -4.92 -8.78
C LEU A 3 0.44 -5.27 -8.27
N ALA A 4 1.41 -5.38 -9.17
CA ALA A 4 2.80 -5.51 -8.78
C ALA A 4 3.37 -4.16 -8.33
N PHE A 5 4.31 -4.18 -7.37
CA PHE A 5 4.94 -2.95 -6.87
C PHE A 5 5.53 -2.08 -8.01
N ALA A 6 6.19 -2.70 -8.99
CA ALA A 6 6.75 -2.00 -10.14
C ALA A 6 5.72 -1.24 -11.00
N GLN A 7 4.45 -1.64 -10.94
CA GLN A 7 3.35 -1.03 -11.71
C GLN A 7 2.66 0.11 -10.98
N LEU A 8 2.96 0.31 -9.68
CA LEU A 8 2.27 1.28 -8.83
C LEU A 8 2.34 2.70 -9.38
N GLN A 9 3.50 3.18 -9.78
CA GLN A 9 3.67 4.54 -10.31
C GLN A 9 2.81 4.78 -11.57
N ASN A 10 2.82 3.82 -12.48
CA ASN A 10 2.00 3.91 -13.70
C ASN A 10 0.50 3.86 -13.38
N HIS A 11 0.09 3.06 -12.40
CA HIS A 11 -1.28 2.99 -11.92
C HIS A 11 -1.74 4.32 -11.32
N LEU A 12 -0.94 4.93 -10.44
CA LEU A 12 -1.25 6.21 -9.80
C LEU A 12 -1.32 7.35 -10.80
N GLY A 13 -0.52 7.30 -11.88
CA GLY A 13 -0.58 8.27 -12.98
C GLY A 13 -1.86 8.19 -13.81
N LYS A 14 -2.56 7.05 -13.79
CA LYS A 14 -3.85 6.86 -14.49
C LYS A 14 -5.08 7.20 -13.65
N GLY A 15 -4.92 7.22 -12.34
CA GLY A 15 -5.99 7.54 -11.41
C GLY A 15 -5.79 6.92 -10.04
N LEU A 16 -6.37 7.57 -9.04
CA LEU A 16 -6.35 7.12 -7.66
C LEU A 16 -7.58 6.27 -7.36
N ARG A 17 -7.42 5.24 -6.54
CA ARG A 17 -8.52 4.46 -5.98
C ARG A 17 -8.73 4.81 -4.52
N SER A 18 -9.91 4.54 -4.00
CA SER A 18 -10.27 4.84 -2.60
C SER A 18 -9.73 3.84 -1.59
N LEU A 19 -9.24 2.67 -2.04
CA LEU A 19 -8.78 1.60 -1.17
C LEU A 19 -7.52 0.93 -1.74
N TYR A 20 -6.48 0.93 -0.93
CA TYR A 20 -5.22 0.24 -1.20
C TYR A 20 -4.86 -0.70 -0.06
N THR A 21 -4.28 -1.85 -0.39
CA THR A 21 -3.75 -2.81 0.58
C THR A 21 -2.33 -3.17 0.22
N LEU A 22 -1.39 -2.85 1.09
CA LEU A 22 0.02 -3.20 0.98
C LEU A 22 0.28 -4.40 1.88
N HIS A 23 0.81 -5.49 1.36
CA HIS A 23 1.13 -6.67 2.16
C HIS A 23 2.46 -7.30 1.75
N GLY A 24 3.26 -7.63 2.73
CA GLY A 24 4.60 -8.21 2.56
C GLY A 24 5.57 -7.77 3.65
N ASP A 25 6.73 -8.41 3.71
CA ASP A 25 7.77 -8.17 4.72
C ASP A 25 8.96 -7.35 4.19
N GLU A 26 8.72 -6.51 3.18
CA GLU A 26 9.71 -5.62 2.59
C GLU A 26 9.51 -4.17 3.07
N PRO A 27 10.14 -3.76 4.19
CA PRO A 27 9.86 -2.46 4.83
C PRO A 27 10.11 -1.27 3.92
N LEU A 28 11.17 -1.33 3.11
CA LEU A 28 11.49 -0.24 2.18
C LEU A 28 10.44 -0.09 1.08
N GLN A 29 10.04 -1.20 0.44
CA GLN A 29 8.99 -1.18 -0.57
C GLN A 29 7.65 -0.75 0.05
N GLN A 30 7.37 -1.19 1.27
CA GLN A 30 6.15 -0.82 2.01
C GLN A 30 6.09 0.69 2.22
N GLN A 31 7.19 1.28 2.69
CA GLN A 31 7.27 2.73 2.89
C GLN A 31 7.14 3.49 1.56
N GLU A 32 7.86 3.07 0.52
CA GLU A 32 7.82 3.71 -0.79
C GLU A 32 6.44 3.63 -1.45
N ALA A 33 5.77 2.48 -1.35
CA ALA A 33 4.41 2.32 -1.87
C ALA A 33 3.44 3.25 -1.13
N ALA A 34 3.50 3.29 0.20
CA ALA A 34 2.66 4.18 0.99
C ALA A 34 2.93 5.66 0.69
N ASP A 35 4.20 6.06 0.55
CA ASP A 35 4.56 7.44 0.22
C ASP A 35 4.11 7.85 -1.19
N ALA A 36 4.20 6.94 -2.16
CA ALA A 36 3.72 7.17 -3.51
C ALA A 36 2.19 7.38 -3.55
N ILE A 37 1.45 6.55 -2.83
CA ILE A 37 -0.02 6.67 -2.72
C ILE A 37 -0.39 7.97 -2.02
N ARG A 38 0.28 8.32 -0.92
CA ARG A 38 0.06 9.58 -0.19
C ARG A 38 0.34 10.80 -1.06
N ALA A 39 1.43 10.78 -1.84
CA ALA A 39 1.79 11.87 -2.74
C ALA A 39 0.72 12.07 -3.82
N ALA A 40 0.26 10.99 -4.45
CA ALA A 40 -0.81 11.02 -5.43
C ALA A 40 -2.13 11.52 -4.81
N ALA A 41 -2.45 11.11 -3.59
CA ALA A 41 -3.63 11.56 -2.87
C ALA A 41 -3.57 13.07 -2.54
N ARG A 42 -2.44 13.55 -2.04
CA ARG A 42 -2.25 14.99 -1.77
C ARG A 42 -2.42 15.85 -3.02
N ALA A 43 -1.91 15.37 -4.16
CA ALA A 43 -2.08 16.06 -5.43
C ALA A 43 -3.55 16.17 -5.86
N GLN A 44 -4.43 15.32 -5.33
CA GLN A 44 -5.89 15.33 -5.56
C GLN A 44 -6.69 15.96 -4.41
N GLY A 45 -6.01 16.63 -3.45
CA GLY A 45 -6.66 17.39 -2.40
C GLY A 45 -6.96 16.62 -1.11
N TYR A 46 -6.37 15.44 -0.92
CA TYR A 46 -6.43 14.73 0.36
C TYR A 46 -5.44 15.37 1.35
N THR A 47 -5.90 16.28 2.18
CA THR A 47 -5.05 17.08 3.08
C THR A 47 -4.94 16.52 4.47
N GLU A 48 -6.00 15.85 4.95
CA GLU A 48 -6.03 15.25 6.28
C GLU A 48 -5.52 13.80 6.25
N ARG A 49 -4.90 13.37 7.36
CA ARG A 49 -4.40 12.02 7.51
C ARG A 49 -4.56 11.52 8.94
N SER A 50 -5.19 10.37 9.09
CA SER A 50 -5.29 9.62 10.33
C SER A 50 -4.59 8.27 10.20
N SER A 51 -3.93 7.81 11.25
CA SER A 51 -3.21 6.54 11.27
C SER A 51 -3.58 5.74 12.50
N TYR A 52 -3.94 4.48 12.30
CA TYR A 52 -4.35 3.54 13.33
C TYR A 52 -3.45 2.31 13.28
N THR A 53 -3.02 1.83 14.44
CA THR A 53 -2.24 0.61 14.55
C THR A 53 -2.99 -0.40 15.41
N VAL A 54 -3.32 -1.54 14.82
CA VAL A 54 -4.00 -2.64 15.50
C VAL A 54 -2.97 -3.43 16.30
N ALA A 55 -2.83 -3.07 17.59
CA ALA A 55 -1.80 -3.61 18.46
C ALA A 55 -2.23 -4.86 19.24
N GLY A 56 -3.45 -5.35 19.07
CA GLY A 56 -3.94 -6.54 19.79
C GLY A 56 -5.43 -6.80 19.62
N ALA A 57 -5.91 -7.81 20.36
CA ALA A 57 -7.29 -8.30 20.26
C ALA A 57 -8.37 -7.32 20.75
N HIS A 58 -7.98 -6.33 21.54
CA HIS A 58 -8.88 -5.32 22.14
C HIS A 58 -8.85 -3.97 21.42
N PHE A 59 -8.38 -3.96 20.17
CA PHE A 59 -8.36 -2.73 19.38
C PHE A 59 -9.80 -2.26 19.07
N ASP A 60 -10.05 -0.99 19.30
CA ASP A 60 -11.36 -0.38 19.01
C ASP A 60 -11.50 -0.04 17.53
N TRP A 61 -12.18 -0.89 16.78
CA TRP A 61 -12.44 -0.68 15.36
C TRP A 61 -13.48 0.41 15.08
N SER A 62 -14.24 0.84 16.09
CA SER A 62 -15.25 1.89 15.91
C SER A 62 -14.65 3.23 15.48
N GLU A 63 -13.45 3.55 15.98
CA GLU A 63 -12.73 4.76 15.57
C GLU A 63 -12.35 4.74 14.09
N VAL A 64 -11.87 3.59 13.60
CA VAL A 64 -11.49 3.42 12.19
C VAL A 64 -12.73 3.45 11.30
N LEU A 65 -13.81 2.81 11.72
CA LEU A 65 -15.09 2.83 11.01
C LEU A 65 -15.67 4.24 10.93
N ALA A 66 -15.60 4.99 12.01
CA ALA A 66 -16.02 6.39 12.04
C ALA A 66 -15.20 7.25 11.08
N ALA A 67 -13.87 7.09 11.08
CA ALA A 67 -12.99 7.81 10.17
C ALA A 67 -13.21 7.42 8.69
N GLY A 68 -13.32 6.12 8.40
CA GLY A 68 -13.49 5.59 7.04
C GLY A 68 -14.88 5.80 6.44
N GLY A 69 -15.92 5.91 7.29
CA GLY A 69 -17.30 6.10 6.89
C GLY A 69 -17.82 7.55 6.97
N SER A 70 -17.03 8.45 7.56
CA SER A 70 -17.45 9.82 7.75
C SER A 70 -17.34 10.59 6.42
N LEU A 71 -18.48 11.01 5.92
CA LEU A 71 -18.53 12.14 4.98
C LEU A 71 -18.10 13.36 5.80
N SER A 72 -16.91 13.90 5.52
CA SER A 72 -16.45 15.10 6.19
C SER A 72 -17.49 16.22 6.01
N LEU A 73 -17.98 16.73 7.13
CA LEU A 73 -18.92 17.86 7.12
C LEU A 73 -18.29 19.14 6.52
N PHE A 74 -16.97 19.16 6.35
CA PHE A 74 -16.20 20.27 5.82
C PHE A 74 -15.70 20.05 4.39
N ALA A 75 -16.16 19.01 3.70
CA ALA A 75 -15.75 18.64 2.34
C ALA A 75 -14.23 18.37 2.18
N GLU A 76 -13.54 18.10 3.28
CA GLU A 76 -12.11 17.79 3.27
C GLU A 76 -11.89 16.33 2.93
N ARG A 77 -10.95 16.08 2.02
CA ARG A 77 -10.52 14.73 1.67
C ARG A 77 -9.47 14.25 2.65
N GLN A 78 -9.63 13.02 3.13
CA GLN A 78 -8.75 12.44 4.13
C GLN A 78 -8.15 11.11 3.71
N ILE A 79 -6.96 10.83 4.24
CA ILE A 79 -6.30 9.54 4.14
C ILE A 79 -6.45 8.84 5.50
N VAL A 80 -6.95 7.62 5.49
CA VAL A 80 -7.04 6.75 6.67
C VAL A 80 -6.08 5.58 6.48
N GLU A 81 -5.07 5.48 7.35
CA GLU A 81 -4.12 4.37 7.32
C GLU A 81 -4.38 3.41 8.46
N VAL A 82 -4.42 2.13 8.14
CA VAL A 82 -4.64 1.05 9.10
C VAL A 82 -3.48 0.06 9.02
N ARG A 83 -2.68 -0.01 10.07
CA ARG A 83 -1.58 -0.96 10.20
C ARG A 83 -2.01 -2.14 11.05
N ILE A 84 -1.80 -3.35 10.55
CA ILE A 84 -2.06 -4.59 11.29
C ILE A 84 -0.76 -5.40 11.36
N PRO A 85 0.16 -5.10 12.29
CA PRO A 85 1.50 -5.71 12.32
C PRO A 85 1.49 -7.24 12.47
N SER A 86 0.46 -7.79 13.14
CA SER A 86 0.28 -9.23 13.29
C SER A 86 -0.29 -9.92 12.05
N GLY A 87 -0.85 -9.16 11.11
CA GLY A 87 -1.64 -9.70 10.00
C GLY A 87 -2.97 -10.34 10.41
N LYS A 88 -3.36 -10.19 11.67
CA LYS A 88 -4.57 -10.77 12.25
C LYS A 88 -5.47 -9.67 12.81
N PRO A 89 -6.55 -9.32 12.10
CA PRO A 89 -7.44 -8.23 12.54
C PRO A 89 -8.30 -8.61 13.76
N GLY A 90 -8.39 -9.88 14.09
CA GLY A 90 -9.23 -10.38 15.17
C GLY A 90 -10.69 -10.56 14.78
N LYS A 91 -11.49 -11.01 15.76
CA LYS A 91 -12.90 -11.34 15.56
C LYS A 91 -13.73 -10.13 15.13
N GLU A 92 -13.49 -8.98 15.73
CA GLU A 92 -14.18 -7.73 15.42
C GLU A 92 -13.59 -7.03 14.19
N GLY A 93 -12.29 -7.22 13.93
CA GLY A 93 -11.60 -6.62 12.80
C GLY A 93 -12.03 -7.17 11.45
N SER A 94 -12.32 -8.45 11.35
CA SER A 94 -12.74 -9.04 10.07
C SER A 94 -14.02 -8.39 9.52
N PRO A 95 -15.14 -8.28 10.28
CA PRO A 95 -16.32 -7.58 9.80
C PRO A 95 -16.10 -6.07 9.61
N ALA A 96 -15.30 -5.44 10.46
CA ALA A 96 -14.96 -4.02 10.33
C ALA A 96 -14.23 -3.72 9.01
N ILE A 97 -13.24 -4.53 8.64
CA ILE A 97 -12.52 -4.40 7.37
C ILE A 97 -13.45 -4.60 6.17
N GLN A 98 -14.33 -5.59 6.22
CA GLN A 98 -15.32 -5.81 5.17
C GLN A 98 -16.25 -4.59 5.00
N GLN A 99 -16.66 -3.98 6.09
CA GLN A 99 -17.48 -2.77 6.07
C GLN A 99 -16.70 -1.57 5.49
N LEU A 100 -15.44 -1.39 5.86
CA LEU A 100 -14.56 -0.36 5.30
C LEU A 100 -14.33 -0.56 3.80
N ALA A 101 -14.12 -1.80 3.37
CA ALA A 101 -13.96 -2.12 1.95
C ALA A 101 -15.22 -1.78 1.15
N GLN A 102 -16.38 -2.10 1.69
CA GLN A 102 -17.66 -1.75 1.07
C GLN A 102 -17.90 -0.24 1.04
N ALA A 103 -17.57 0.47 2.11
CA ALA A 103 -17.72 1.93 2.19
C ALA A 103 -16.77 2.69 1.26
N ALA A 104 -15.67 2.07 0.85
CA ALA A 104 -14.73 2.66 -0.11
C ALA A 104 -15.28 2.70 -1.55
N VAL A 105 -16.30 1.90 -1.85
CA VAL A 105 -16.90 1.87 -3.18
C VAL A 105 -17.63 3.19 -3.44
N GLY A 106 -17.17 3.94 -4.45
CA GLY A 106 -17.78 5.23 -4.81
C GLY A 106 -17.50 6.37 -3.81
N ASN A 107 -16.57 6.16 -2.86
CA ASN A 107 -16.19 7.18 -1.90
C ASN A 107 -14.99 7.99 -2.42
N ASP A 108 -15.22 9.26 -2.75
CA ASP A 108 -14.19 10.18 -3.23
C ASP A 108 -13.59 11.07 -2.11
N SER A 109 -14.14 11.00 -0.90
CA SER A 109 -13.69 11.82 0.22
C SER A 109 -12.71 11.14 1.15
N THR A 110 -12.68 9.81 1.17
CA THR A 110 -11.78 9.03 2.01
C THR A 110 -10.98 8.02 1.19
N LEU A 111 -9.67 8.07 1.33
CA LEU A 111 -8.76 7.07 0.81
C LEU A 111 -8.24 6.23 1.97
N THR A 112 -8.46 4.93 1.91
CA THR A 112 -8.01 4.00 2.96
C THR A 112 -6.80 3.19 2.49
N ILE A 113 -5.77 3.10 3.32
CA ILE A 113 -4.56 2.31 3.07
C ILE A 113 -4.39 1.29 4.19
N PHE A 114 -4.50 0.01 3.87
CA PHE A 114 -4.13 -1.08 4.77
C PHE A 114 -2.67 -1.44 4.58
N ILE A 115 -1.94 -1.57 5.69
CA ILE A 115 -0.53 -1.96 5.71
C ILE A 115 -0.39 -3.22 6.55
N LEU A 116 -0.05 -4.32 5.89
CA LEU A 116 -0.04 -5.67 6.42
C LEU A 116 1.33 -6.32 6.24
N PRO A 117 1.73 -7.24 7.12
CA PRO A 117 2.90 -8.08 6.88
C PRO A 117 2.63 -9.11 5.78
N ARG A 118 3.60 -9.97 5.54
CA ARG A 118 3.37 -11.15 4.70
C ARG A 118 2.28 -12.03 5.32
N LEU A 119 1.31 -12.38 4.51
CA LEU A 119 0.18 -13.21 4.92
C LEU A 119 0.33 -14.61 4.34
N ASP A 120 -0.04 -15.62 5.13
CA ASP A 120 -0.15 -16.99 4.64
C ASP A 120 -1.35 -17.15 3.69
N LYS A 121 -1.38 -18.28 3.00
CA LYS A 121 -2.46 -18.57 2.05
C LYS A 121 -3.82 -18.63 2.72
N ALA A 122 -3.90 -19.21 3.92
CA ALA A 122 -5.16 -19.33 4.66
C ALA A 122 -5.73 -17.95 5.03
N THR A 123 -4.89 -17.03 5.50
CA THR A 123 -5.30 -15.66 5.80
C THR A 123 -5.77 -14.91 4.57
N ARG A 124 -5.08 -15.06 3.44
CA ARG A 124 -5.47 -14.42 2.17
C ARG A 124 -6.77 -14.93 1.57
N THR A 125 -7.19 -16.13 1.93
CA THR A 125 -8.51 -16.66 1.53
C THR A 125 -9.62 -16.28 2.50
N GLY A 126 -9.30 -15.59 3.59
CA GLY A 126 -10.28 -15.10 4.57
C GLY A 126 -11.18 -14.01 3.99
N ALA A 127 -12.38 -13.91 4.53
CA ALA A 127 -13.41 -13.00 4.02
C ALA A 127 -12.98 -11.52 4.02
N TRP A 128 -12.24 -11.09 5.04
CA TRP A 128 -11.79 -9.71 5.14
C TRP A 128 -10.73 -9.35 4.08
N PHE A 129 -9.78 -10.24 3.80
CA PHE A 129 -8.77 -10.00 2.77
C PHE A 129 -9.37 -10.09 1.37
N THR A 130 -10.27 -11.04 1.15
CA THR A 130 -11.04 -11.15 -0.09
C THR A 130 -11.84 -9.87 -0.38
N ALA A 131 -12.45 -9.25 0.63
CA ALA A 131 -13.16 -7.98 0.46
C ALA A 131 -12.21 -6.86 0.03
N LEU A 132 -11.00 -6.78 0.61
CA LEU A 132 -9.97 -5.82 0.18
C LEU A 132 -9.54 -6.02 -1.28
N GLU A 133 -9.37 -7.28 -1.71
CA GLU A 133 -9.01 -7.60 -3.10
C GLU A 133 -10.12 -7.25 -4.10
N GLN A 134 -11.35 -7.49 -3.74
CA GLN A 134 -12.50 -7.25 -4.62
C GLN A 134 -12.81 -5.76 -4.78
N GLN A 135 -12.73 -4.99 -3.69
CA GLN A 135 -13.14 -3.60 -3.68
C GLN A 135 -12.00 -2.61 -3.93
N GLY A 136 -10.76 -3.03 -3.73
CA GLY A 136 -9.59 -2.17 -3.81
C GLY A 136 -8.47 -2.68 -4.69
N VAL A 137 -7.32 -2.06 -4.51
CA VAL A 137 -6.05 -2.44 -5.13
C VAL A 137 -5.16 -3.07 -4.07
N THR A 138 -4.74 -4.32 -4.30
CA THR A 138 -3.78 -5.02 -3.44
C THR A 138 -2.42 -5.08 -4.09
N ILE A 139 -1.38 -4.77 -3.33
CA ILE A 139 0.01 -4.73 -3.78
C ILE A 139 0.82 -5.69 -2.91
N ALA A 140 1.30 -6.76 -3.51
CA ALA A 140 2.24 -7.67 -2.86
C ALA A 140 3.64 -7.06 -2.88
N LEU A 141 4.27 -6.97 -1.71
CA LEU A 141 5.62 -6.47 -1.52
C LEU A 141 6.54 -7.67 -1.30
N GLU A 142 7.14 -8.12 -2.37
CA GLU A 142 7.99 -9.30 -2.38
C GLU A 142 9.47 -8.91 -2.47
N PRO A 143 10.37 -9.73 -1.89
CA PRO A 143 11.81 -9.54 -2.05
C PRO A 143 12.18 -9.46 -3.53
N VAL A 144 13.06 -8.54 -3.86
CA VAL A 144 13.60 -8.45 -5.22
C VAL A 144 14.55 -9.62 -5.43
N GLU A 145 14.24 -10.48 -6.38
CA GLU A 145 15.10 -11.59 -6.78
C GLU A 145 16.50 -11.10 -7.15
N ARG A 146 17.55 -11.82 -6.76
CA ARG A 146 18.96 -11.42 -7.02
C ARG A 146 19.21 -11.07 -8.48
N GLN A 147 18.61 -11.83 -9.39
CA GLN A 147 18.73 -11.60 -10.84
C GLN A 147 18.07 -10.29 -11.30
N ALA A 148 17.06 -9.81 -10.59
CA ALA A 148 16.36 -8.58 -10.91
C ALA A 148 16.97 -7.34 -10.23
N LEU A 149 17.89 -7.51 -9.27
CA LEU A 149 18.51 -6.42 -8.50
C LEU A 149 19.20 -5.37 -9.39
N PRO A 150 20.00 -5.72 -10.42
CA PRO A 150 20.63 -4.71 -11.27
C PRO A 150 19.63 -3.79 -11.96
N ALA A 151 18.57 -4.35 -12.53
CA ALA A 151 17.50 -3.58 -13.18
C ALA A 151 16.73 -2.70 -12.16
N TRP A 152 16.46 -3.24 -10.99
CA TRP A 152 15.79 -2.54 -9.91
C TRP A 152 16.64 -1.35 -9.37
N ILE A 153 17.96 -1.54 -9.21
CA ILE A 153 18.89 -0.47 -8.82
C ILE A 153 18.92 0.62 -9.92
N ALA A 154 19.03 0.24 -11.18
CA ALA A 154 19.05 1.18 -12.30
C ALA A 154 17.79 2.05 -12.35
N GLN A 155 16.62 1.45 -12.16
CA GLN A 155 15.34 2.16 -12.10
C GLN A 155 15.29 3.17 -10.94
N ARG A 156 15.81 2.81 -9.77
CA ARG A 156 15.87 3.71 -8.61
C ARG A 156 16.79 4.90 -8.82
N LEU A 157 17.96 4.66 -9.41
CA LEU A 157 18.89 5.72 -9.77
C LEU A 157 18.25 6.70 -10.77
N GLN A 158 17.57 6.18 -11.78
CA GLN A 158 16.86 7.00 -12.77
C GLN A 158 15.74 7.85 -12.12
N GLN A 159 14.98 7.31 -11.18
CA GLN A 159 13.95 8.06 -10.45
C GLN A 159 14.53 9.24 -9.65
N ARG A 160 15.80 9.15 -9.25
CA ARG A 160 16.54 10.21 -8.54
C ARG A 160 17.35 11.11 -9.46
N GLY A 161 17.13 11.02 -10.78
CA GLY A 161 17.89 11.80 -11.77
C GLY A 161 19.32 11.33 -11.98
N GLN A 162 19.69 10.18 -11.42
CA GLN A 162 21.01 9.56 -11.59
C GLN A 162 20.94 8.51 -12.71
N ARG A 163 22.04 8.40 -13.47
CA ARG A 163 22.16 7.39 -14.52
C ARG A 163 23.48 6.64 -14.35
N VAL A 164 23.42 5.35 -14.57
CA VAL A 164 24.63 4.52 -14.69
C VAL A 164 25.17 4.68 -16.11
N ALA A 165 26.50 4.60 -16.26
CA ALA A 165 27.15 4.63 -17.57
C ALA A 165 26.52 3.61 -18.53
N ALA A 166 26.44 3.94 -19.80
CA ALA A 166 25.92 3.02 -20.80
C ALA A 166 26.94 1.92 -21.12
N GLY A 167 26.45 0.74 -21.49
CA GLY A 167 27.29 -0.38 -21.90
C GLY A 167 27.79 -1.29 -20.76
N GLU A 168 28.88 -2.01 -21.02
CA GLU A 168 29.39 -3.03 -20.09
C GLU A 168 29.84 -2.47 -18.74
N GLU A 169 30.39 -1.27 -18.71
CA GLU A 169 30.85 -0.63 -17.47
C GLU A 169 29.68 -0.37 -16.51
N GLY A 170 28.58 0.15 -17.05
CA GLY A 170 27.36 0.36 -16.26
C GLY A 170 26.76 -0.94 -15.76
N GLN A 171 26.76 -1.97 -16.57
CA GLN A 171 26.30 -3.30 -16.15
C GLN A 171 27.16 -3.91 -15.03
N ARG A 172 28.48 -3.79 -15.15
CA ARG A 172 29.42 -4.24 -14.09
C ARG A 172 29.20 -3.45 -12.80
N THR A 173 28.95 -2.16 -12.88
CA THR A 173 28.67 -1.32 -11.71
C THR A 173 27.39 -1.73 -11.02
N LEU A 174 26.32 -1.97 -11.77
CA LEU A 174 25.04 -2.44 -11.23
C LEU A 174 25.15 -3.83 -10.61
N GLN A 175 25.91 -4.72 -11.25
CA GLN A 175 26.15 -6.07 -10.71
C GLN A 175 26.95 -6.00 -9.42
N PHE A 176 27.96 -5.15 -9.32
CA PHE A 176 28.74 -4.92 -8.11
C PHE A 176 27.87 -4.48 -6.94
N PHE A 177 26.92 -3.57 -7.16
CA PHE A 177 25.97 -3.15 -6.13
C PHE A 177 24.97 -4.25 -5.77
N ALA A 178 24.54 -5.04 -6.73
CA ALA A 178 23.62 -6.15 -6.48
C ALA A 178 24.25 -7.31 -5.69
N ASP A 179 25.58 -7.46 -5.74
CA ASP A 179 26.32 -8.51 -5.05
C ASP A 179 26.73 -8.13 -3.61
N ARG A 180 26.50 -6.91 -3.19
CA ARG A 180 26.78 -6.37 -1.85
C ARG A 180 25.56 -6.35 -0.97
#